data_bf28ee8a4b2f5525e0c3551d5271f598
#
_entry.id   bf28ee8a4b2f5525e0c3551d5271f598
#
_cell.length_a   1.000
_cell.length_b   1.000
_cell.length_c   1.000
_cell.angle_alpha   90.00
_cell.angle_beta   90.00
_cell.angle_gamma   90.00
#
_symmetry.space_group_name_H-M   'P 1'
#
loop_
_entity.id
_entity.type
_entity.pdbx_description
1 polymer ?
#
loop_
_entity_poly.entity_id
_entity_poly.type
_entity_poly.pdbx_seq_one_letter_code
_entity_poly.pdbx_strand_id
1 'polypeptide(L)'
;QQIKLNNLPPGLFSQRGAFVTLRKQKKLRGCIGLVENDQPLYQTVCQMALEAALTDPRFWPLKKEELKDVKIEISVLTKPQKINSAKEIKLGADGVIVKKGSCRGVFLPQVARETGWSLTEFMDHLCADKAGLSAEAWQAGDCEIYTFQAQIFEEK
;
A
#
# COMPACT_ATOMS: atom_id res chain seq x y z
N GLN A 1 15.32 16.73 -13.82
CA GLN A 1 16.47 15.83 -13.95
C GLN A 1 15.96 14.51 -14.50
N GLN A 2 16.27 14.16 -15.75
CA GLN A 2 15.91 12.85 -16.30
C GLN A 2 16.71 11.77 -15.58
N ILE A 3 16.01 10.79 -15.01
CA ILE A 3 16.66 9.61 -14.45
C ILE A 3 17.32 8.85 -15.60
N LYS A 4 18.65 8.68 -15.55
CA LYS A 4 19.35 7.85 -16.52
C LYS A 4 18.96 6.39 -16.28
N LEU A 5 18.14 5.84 -17.15
CA LEU A 5 17.62 4.45 -17.05
C LEU A 5 18.66 3.39 -17.44
N ASN A 6 19.83 3.82 -17.94
CA ASN A 6 20.93 2.91 -18.33
C ASN A 6 21.54 2.32 -17.06
N ASN A 7 21.46 1.02 -16.90
CA ASN A 7 21.99 0.20 -15.79
C ASN A 7 21.07 0.06 -14.54
N LEU A 8 19.77 0.22 -14.67
CA LEU A 8 18.87 -0.14 -13.58
C LEU A 8 18.76 -1.67 -13.44
N PRO A 9 18.74 -2.19 -12.19
CA PRO A 9 18.51 -3.61 -11.95
C PRO A 9 17.21 -4.12 -12.59
N PRO A 10 17.20 -5.35 -13.14
CA PRO A 10 16.02 -5.91 -13.83
C PRO A 10 14.72 -5.88 -13.01
N GLY A 11 14.82 -6.01 -11.68
CA GLY A 11 13.66 -5.96 -10.78
C GLY A 11 12.89 -4.64 -10.82
N LEU A 12 13.53 -3.53 -11.22
CA LEU A 12 12.86 -2.22 -11.35
C LEU A 12 11.96 -2.12 -12.58
N PHE A 13 12.05 -3.07 -13.51
CA PHE A 13 11.17 -3.16 -14.68
C PHE A 13 9.97 -4.10 -14.45
N SER A 14 9.91 -4.79 -13.30
CA SER A 14 8.78 -5.65 -12.96
C SER A 14 7.51 -4.82 -12.69
N GLN A 15 6.36 -5.37 -13.05
CA GLN A 15 5.05 -4.77 -12.77
C GLN A 15 4.65 -5.10 -11.33
N ARG A 16 4.76 -4.12 -10.44
CA ARG A 16 4.44 -4.26 -9.02
C ARG A 16 3.78 -2.99 -8.49
N GLY A 17 2.89 -3.17 -7.53
CA GLY A 17 2.41 -2.06 -6.72
C GLY A 17 3.52 -1.51 -5.82
N ALA A 18 3.41 -0.24 -5.50
CA ALA A 18 4.29 0.41 -4.53
C ALA A 18 3.57 1.54 -3.82
N PHE A 19 3.96 1.78 -2.56
CA PHE A 19 3.60 2.97 -1.81
C PHE A 19 4.85 3.80 -1.56
N VAL A 20 4.71 5.12 -1.67
CA VAL A 20 5.74 6.06 -1.27
C VAL A 20 5.22 6.88 -0.10
N THR A 21 5.93 6.81 1.01
CA THR A 21 5.66 7.54 2.23
C THR A 21 6.72 8.61 2.43
N LEU A 22 6.28 9.82 2.65
CA LEU A 22 7.11 10.95 3.01
C LEU A 22 6.99 11.20 4.51
N ARG A 23 8.12 11.25 5.21
CA ARG A 23 8.17 11.53 6.65
C ARG A 23 8.99 12.80 6.91
N LYS A 24 8.47 13.66 7.77
CA LYS A 24 9.20 14.83 8.28
C LYS A 24 9.26 14.74 9.79
N GLN A 25 10.47 14.74 10.36
CA GLN A 25 10.67 14.55 11.81
C GLN A 25 9.94 13.28 12.35
N LYS A 26 10.05 12.17 11.62
CA LYS A 26 9.38 10.88 11.90
C LYS A 26 7.85 10.89 11.78
N LYS A 27 7.22 12.03 11.53
CA LYS A 27 5.77 12.14 11.33
C LYS A 27 5.41 11.95 9.86
N LEU A 28 4.23 11.38 9.59
CA LEU A 28 3.69 11.27 8.24
C LEU A 28 3.53 12.66 7.63
N ARG A 29 4.04 12.85 6.41
CA ARG A 29 3.92 14.11 5.64
C ARG A 29 3.23 13.90 4.30
N GLY A 30 3.12 12.69 3.81
CA GLY A 30 2.40 12.26 2.62
C GLY A 30 2.58 10.77 2.42
N CYS A 31 1.57 10.09 1.84
CA CYS A 31 1.66 8.68 1.51
C CYS A 31 0.63 8.34 0.45
N ILE A 32 1.09 8.00 -0.74
CA ILE A 32 0.25 7.53 -1.85
C ILE A 32 0.85 6.26 -2.44
N GLY A 33 0.01 5.39 -2.94
CA GLY A 33 0.45 4.16 -3.58
C GLY A 33 -0.64 3.44 -4.34
N LEU A 34 -0.20 2.45 -5.10
CA LEU A 34 -1.05 1.52 -5.85
C LEU A 34 -0.70 0.10 -5.44
N VAL A 35 -1.71 -0.73 -5.21
CA VAL A 35 -1.51 -2.15 -4.85
C VAL A 35 -1.15 -2.99 -6.07
N GLU A 36 -1.71 -2.65 -7.22
CA GLU A 36 -1.47 -3.28 -8.52
C GLU A 36 -1.20 -2.19 -9.56
N ASN A 37 -0.23 -2.42 -10.44
CA ASN A 37 0.07 -1.52 -11.55
C ASN A 37 0.68 -2.30 -12.71
N ASP A 38 0.33 -1.90 -13.94
CA ASP A 38 0.86 -2.47 -15.19
C ASP A 38 2.14 -1.77 -15.67
N GLN A 39 2.54 -0.68 -15.00
CA GLN A 39 3.76 0.05 -15.32
C GLN A 39 4.99 -0.57 -14.62
N PRO A 40 6.20 -0.37 -15.15
CA PRO A 40 7.43 -0.74 -14.46
C PRO A 40 7.53 -0.09 -13.08
N LEU A 41 8.05 -0.84 -12.11
CA LEU A 41 8.16 -0.41 -10.72
C LEU A 41 8.81 0.96 -10.54
N TYR A 42 9.89 1.25 -11.30
CA TYR A 42 10.55 2.55 -11.21
C TYR A 42 9.62 3.72 -11.58
N GLN A 43 8.74 3.55 -12.59
CA GLN A 43 7.75 4.56 -12.97
C GLN A 43 6.68 4.71 -11.90
N THR A 44 6.19 3.59 -11.36
CA THR A 44 5.23 3.59 -10.26
C THR A 44 5.79 4.35 -9.05
N VAL A 45 7.02 4.07 -8.65
CA VAL A 45 7.67 4.76 -7.52
C VAL A 45 7.81 6.26 -7.78
N CYS A 46 8.27 6.66 -8.98
CA CYS A 46 8.40 8.08 -9.33
C CYS A 46 7.05 8.81 -9.30
N GLN A 47 6.01 8.19 -9.85
CA GLN A 47 4.67 8.76 -9.86
C GLN A 47 4.11 8.88 -8.44
N MET A 48 4.18 7.81 -7.63
CA MET A 48 3.68 7.81 -6.25
C MET A 48 4.44 8.80 -5.37
N ALA A 49 5.73 9.01 -5.60
CA ALA A 49 6.51 10.02 -4.88
C ALA A 49 6.00 11.44 -5.16
N LEU A 50 5.71 11.75 -6.43
CA LEU A 50 5.14 13.05 -6.80
C LEU A 50 3.73 13.22 -6.23
N GLU A 51 2.89 12.20 -6.31
CA GLU A 51 1.53 12.24 -5.78
C GLU A 51 1.52 12.37 -4.25
N ALA A 52 2.40 11.65 -3.53
CA ALA A 52 2.54 11.79 -2.08
C ALA A 52 3.01 13.19 -1.66
N ALA A 53 3.83 13.84 -2.49
CA ALA A 53 4.31 15.18 -2.21
C ALA A 53 3.29 16.29 -2.53
N LEU A 54 2.50 16.12 -3.58
CA LEU A 54 1.72 17.22 -4.17
C LEU A 54 0.20 17.05 -4.10
N THR A 55 -0.30 15.82 -4.05
CA THR A 55 -1.73 15.51 -4.22
C THR A 55 -2.35 14.66 -3.12
N ASP A 56 -1.62 14.33 -2.05
CA ASP A 56 -2.21 13.65 -0.89
C ASP A 56 -3.24 14.58 -0.23
N PRO A 57 -4.55 14.22 -0.24
CA PRO A 57 -5.61 15.14 0.20
C PRO A 57 -5.57 15.47 1.71
N ARG A 58 -4.77 14.75 2.48
CA ARG A 58 -4.59 14.97 3.93
C ARG A 58 -3.63 16.11 4.24
N PHE A 59 -2.82 16.54 3.25
CA PHE A 59 -1.74 17.50 3.44
C PHE A 59 -1.72 18.57 2.35
N TRP A 60 -1.21 19.76 2.67
CA TRP A 60 -0.87 20.75 1.67
C TRP A 60 0.31 20.28 0.81
N PRO A 61 0.38 20.66 -0.48
CA PRO A 61 1.51 20.35 -1.33
C PRO A 61 2.86 20.66 -0.66
N LEU A 62 3.81 19.75 -0.82
CA LEU A 62 5.14 19.89 -0.25
C LEU A 62 5.86 21.10 -0.83
N LYS A 63 6.43 21.95 0.03
CA LYS A 63 7.20 23.10 -0.39
C LYS A 63 8.67 22.74 -0.63
N LYS A 64 9.35 23.47 -1.53
CA LYS A 64 10.76 23.22 -1.85
C LYS A 64 11.67 23.25 -0.63
N GLU A 65 11.39 24.13 0.32
CA GLU A 65 12.16 24.31 1.55
C GLU A 65 12.08 23.08 2.48
N GLU A 66 11.01 22.28 2.34
CA GLU A 66 10.81 21.07 3.15
C GLU A 66 11.63 19.88 2.65
N LEU A 67 12.07 19.89 1.38
CA LEU A 67 12.75 18.74 0.75
C LEU A 67 13.97 18.25 1.54
N LYS A 68 14.71 19.14 2.18
CA LYS A 68 15.90 18.82 2.99
C LYS A 68 15.57 18.06 4.29
N ASP A 69 14.34 18.19 4.78
CA ASP A 69 13.87 17.64 6.05
C ASP A 69 12.99 16.39 5.87
N VAL A 70 12.65 16.04 4.61
CA VAL A 70 11.82 14.90 4.28
C VAL A 70 12.66 13.67 4.03
N LYS A 71 12.26 12.57 4.64
CA LYS A 71 12.77 11.21 4.40
C LYS A 71 11.77 10.42 3.56
N ILE A 72 12.27 9.62 2.64
CA ILE A 72 11.47 8.78 1.77
C ILE A 72 11.51 7.33 2.26
N GLU A 73 10.32 6.73 2.36
CA GLU A 73 10.12 5.30 2.59
C GLU A 73 9.35 4.73 1.41
N ILE A 74 9.82 3.64 0.84
CA ILE A 74 9.20 2.96 -0.30
C ILE A 74 8.81 1.54 0.13
N SER A 75 7.53 1.21 0.00
CA SER A 75 7.01 -0.15 0.17
C SER A 75 6.75 -0.76 -1.20
N VAL A 76 7.55 -1.75 -1.59
CA VAL A 76 7.36 -2.51 -2.83
C VAL A 76 6.53 -3.74 -2.54
N LEU A 77 5.41 -3.90 -3.22
CA LEU A 77 4.46 -4.97 -2.96
C LEU A 77 4.74 -6.21 -3.82
N THR A 78 4.49 -7.38 -3.25
CA THR A 78 4.39 -8.62 -4.05
C THR A 78 3.08 -8.61 -4.83
N LYS A 79 3.01 -9.41 -5.90
CA LYS A 79 1.76 -9.59 -6.65
C LYS A 79 0.71 -10.25 -5.74
N PRO A 80 -0.52 -9.72 -5.67
CA PRO A 80 -1.57 -10.32 -4.85
C PRO A 80 -1.86 -11.77 -5.24
N GLN A 81 -2.03 -12.62 -4.22
CA GLN A 81 -2.37 -14.03 -4.37
C GLN A 81 -3.74 -14.27 -3.77
N LYS A 82 -4.65 -14.91 -4.53
CA LYS A 82 -5.97 -15.29 -4.03
C LYS A 82 -5.83 -16.40 -2.99
N ILE A 83 -6.56 -16.26 -1.90
CA ILE A 83 -6.65 -17.28 -0.84
C ILE A 83 -8.08 -17.80 -0.73
N ASN A 84 -8.24 -19.00 -0.19
CA ASN A 84 -9.54 -19.66 -0.07
C ASN A 84 -10.20 -19.43 1.29
N SER A 85 -9.43 -19.03 2.29
CA SER A 85 -9.92 -18.80 3.63
C SER A 85 -9.16 -17.64 4.30
N ALA A 86 -9.89 -16.80 5.02
CA ALA A 86 -9.29 -15.74 5.83
C ALA A 86 -8.30 -16.27 6.89
N LYS A 87 -8.43 -17.56 7.29
CA LYS A 87 -7.49 -18.21 8.22
C LYS A 87 -6.07 -18.34 7.68
N GLU A 88 -5.88 -18.20 6.36
CA GLU A 88 -4.55 -18.23 5.74
C GLU A 88 -3.81 -16.89 5.92
N ILE A 89 -4.50 -15.81 6.32
CA ILE A 89 -3.92 -14.50 6.54
C ILE A 89 -2.97 -14.52 7.72
N LYS A 90 -1.74 -14.05 7.50
CA LYS A 90 -0.74 -13.82 8.55
C LYS A 90 -0.76 -12.35 8.96
N LEU A 91 -1.53 -12.03 10.00
CA LEU A 91 -1.65 -10.66 10.51
C LEU A 91 -0.29 -10.04 10.81
N GLY A 92 -0.07 -8.81 10.35
CA GLY A 92 1.19 -8.08 10.50
C GLY A 92 2.25 -8.41 9.45
N ALA A 93 2.13 -9.53 8.71
CA ALA A 93 3.00 -9.88 7.59
C ALA A 93 2.31 -9.65 6.24
N ASP A 94 1.03 -10.01 6.15
CA ASP A 94 0.26 -9.90 4.93
C ASP A 94 -0.55 -8.59 4.90
N GLY A 95 -0.55 -7.94 3.74
CA GLY A 95 -1.60 -7.02 3.34
C GLY A 95 -2.77 -7.81 2.77
N VAL A 96 -3.97 -7.29 2.88
CA VAL A 96 -5.18 -7.98 2.47
C VAL A 96 -6.04 -7.11 1.57
N ILE A 97 -6.53 -7.72 0.49
CA ILE A 97 -7.53 -7.13 -0.40
C ILE A 97 -8.81 -7.96 -0.28
N VAL A 98 -9.93 -7.30 -0.07
CA VAL A 98 -11.26 -7.89 -0.24
C VAL A 98 -11.94 -7.30 -1.45
N LYS A 99 -12.56 -8.16 -2.28
CA LYS A 99 -13.32 -7.75 -3.45
C LYS A 99 -14.68 -8.45 -3.45
N LYS A 100 -15.74 -7.69 -3.77
CA LYS A 100 -17.09 -8.21 -4.01
C LYS A 100 -17.78 -7.32 -5.04
N GLY A 101 -17.97 -7.83 -6.25
CA GLY A 101 -18.47 -7.01 -7.36
C GLY A 101 -17.56 -5.82 -7.63
N SER A 102 -18.11 -4.60 -7.58
CA SER A 102 -17.35 -3.36 -7.74
C SER A 102 -16.72 -2.85 -6.43
N CYS A 103 -17.10 -3.43 -5.29
CA CYS A 103 -16.56 -3.05 -3.99
C CYS A 103 -15.17 -3.63 -3.77
N ARG A 104 -14.25 -2.80 -3.27
CA ARG A 104 -12.87 -3.20 -2.98
C ARG A 104 -12.35 -2.48 -1.75
N GLY A 105 -11.71 -3.22 -0.85
CA GLY A 105 -11.01 -2.67 0.30
C GLY A 105 -9.60 -3.23 0.38
N VAL A 106 -8.68 -2.44 0.93
CA VAL A 106 -7.28 -2.82 1.10
C VAL A 106 -6.78 -2.37 2.46
N PHE A 107 -6.12 -3.27 3.17
CA PHE A 107 -5.25 -2.95 4.30
C PHE A 107 -3.81 -3.39 4.02
N LEU A 108 -2.86 -2.52 4.34
CA LEU A 108 -1.43 -2.84 4.31
C LEU A 108 -1.05 -3.67 5.55
N PRO A 109 0.07 -4.43 5.53
CA PRO A 109 0.47 -5.30 6.64
C PRO A 109 0.60 -4.57 7.99
N GLN A 110 1.05 -3.30 7.97
CA GLN A 110 1.26 -2.52 9.19
C GLN A 110 -0.04 -2.21 9.95
N VAL A 111 -1.20 -2.19 9.29
CA VAL A 111 -2.48 -1.91 9.96
C VAL A 111 -2.73 -2.89 11.11
N ALA A 112 -2.49 -4.18 10.90
CA ALA A 112 -2.66 -5.19 11.94
C ALA A 112 -1.69 -4.98 13.12
N ARG A 113 -0.46 -4.52 12.85
CA ARG A 113 0.54 -4.24 13.90
C ARG A 113 0.20 -2.99 14.70
N GLU A 114 -0.34 -1.97 14.05
CA GLU A 114 -0.69 -0.69 14.67
C GLU A 114 -1.97 -0.77 15.50
N THR A 115 -2.95 -1.56 15.06
CA THR A 115 -4.27 -1.67 15.71
C THR A 115 -4.32 -2.77 16.77
N GLY A 116 -3.55 -3.85 16.61
CA GLY A 116 -3.63 -5.02 17.46
C GLY A 116 -4.94 -5.80 17.32
N TRP A 117 -5.69 -5.57 16.26
CA TRP A 117 -6.97 -6.26 16.02
C TRP A 117 -6.78 -7.78 15.83
N SER A 118 -7.76 -8.54 16.31
CA SER A 118 -7.93 -9.93 15.93
C SER A 118 -8.23 -10.07 14.44
N LEU A 119 -8.12 -11.27 13.89
CA LEU A 119 -8.44 -11.52 12.48
C LEU A 119 -9.88 -11.11 12.13
N THR A 120 -10.83 -11.38 13.01
CA THR A 120 -12.23 -11.01 12.81
C THR A 120 -12.39 -9.50 12.75
N GLU A 121 -11.88 -8.77 13.74
CA GLU A 121 -11.94 -7.31 13.77
C GLU A 121 -11.25 -6.70 12.55
N PHE A 122 -10.07 -7.22 12.17
CA PHE A 122 -9.35 -6.75 11.00
C PHE A 122 -10.16 -6.91 9.72
N MET A 123 -10.80 -8.07 9.50
CA MET A 123 -11.62 -8.33 8.32
C MET A 123 -12.93 -7.55 8.33
N ASP A 124 -13.56 -7.39 9.49
CA ASP A 124 -14.78 -6.60 9.65
C ASP A 124 -14.53 -5.12 9.30
N HIS A 125 -13.44 -4.54 9.82
CA HIS A 125 -13.03 -3.18 9.48
C HIS A 125 -12.62 -3.05 8.01
N LEU A 126 -11.92 -4.05 7.45
CA LEU A 126 -11.57 -4.04 6.03
C LEU A 126 -12.82 -3.99 5.15
N CYS A 127 -13.82 -4.79 5.45
CA CYS A 127 -15.09 -4.80 4.71
C CYS A 127 -15.87 -3.50 4.88
N ALA A 128 -16.09 -3.06 6.13
CA ALA A 128 -16.93 -1.90 6.43
C ALA A 128 -16.26 -0.58 6.03
N ASP A 129 -15.04 -0.34 6.50
CA ASP A 129 -14.40 0.97 6.43
C ASP A 129 -13.70 1.22 5.07
N LYS A 130 -13.28 0.15 4.39
CA LYS A 130 -12.51 0.26 3.14
C LYS A 130 -13.28 -0.20 1.91
N ALA A 131 -14.03 -1.30 2.00
CA ALA A 131 -14.76 -1.84 0.86
C ALA A 131 -16.19 -1.30 0.74
N GLY A 132 -16.74 -0.70 1.80
CA GLY A 132 -18.14 -0.24 1.83
C GLY A 132 -19.14 -1.40 1.82
N LEU A 133 -18.75 -2.53 2.39
CA LEU A 133 -19.58 -3.73 2.56
C LEU A 133 -20.10 -3.82 3.99
N SER A 134 -20.99 -4.78 4.28
CA SER A 134 -21.27 -5.14 5.68
C SER A 134 -20.00 -5.72 6.34
N ALA A 135 -19.82 -5.50 7.64
CA ALA A 135 -18.62 -5.95 8.34
C ALA A 135 -18.37 -7.46 8.15
N GLU A 136 -19.42 -8.28 8.23
CA GLU A 136 -19.34 -9.74 8.13
C GLU A 136 -19.37 -10.27 6.67
N ALA A 137 -19.34 -9.41 5.66
CA ALA A 137 -19.46 -9.81 4.24
C ALA A 137 -18.44 -10.88 3.84
N TRP A 138 -17.23 -10.84 4.41
CA TRP A 138 -16.16 -11.81 4.13
C TRP A 138 -16.48 -13.23 4.59
N GLN A 139 -17.42 -13.41 5.54
CA GLN A 139 -17.84 -14.74 6.06
C GLN A 139 -18.87 -15.41 5.15
N ALA A 140 -19.56 -14.65 4.30
CA ALA A 140 -20.63 -15.17 3.44
C ALA A 140 -20.11 -16.05 2.27
N GLY A 141 -18.81 -16.07 2.02
CA GLY A 141 -18.17 -16.92 1.00
C GLY A 141 -18.27 -16.38 -0.44
N ASP A 142 -18.85 -15.21 -0.64
CA ASP A 142 -18.98 -14.53 -1.93
C ASP A 142 -17.98 -13.37 -2.13
N CYS A 143 -17.13 -13.13 -1.14
CA CYS A 143 -16.00 -12.22 -1.26
C CYS A 143 -14.75 -12.95 -1.77
N GLU A 144 -14.03 -12.32 -2.68
CA GLU A 144 -12.68 -12.74 -3.03
C GLU A 144 -11.69 -12.08 -2.09
N ILE A 145 -10.78 -12.87 -1.52
CA ILE A 145 -9.74 -12.41 -0.61
C ILE A 145 -8.38 -12.69 -1.24
N TYR A 146 -7.51 -11.67 -1.24
CA TYR A 146 -6.15 -11.75 -1.73
C TYR A 146 -5.19 -11.28 -0.63
N THR A 147 -4.00 -11.90 -0.58
CA THR A 147 -2.91 -11.46 0.29
C THR A 147 -1.71 -11.00 -0.55
N PHE A 148 -0.96 -10.07 -0.02
CA PHE A 148 0.32 -9.61 -0.58
C PHE A 148 1.28 -9.25 0.56
N GLN A 149 2.56 -9.14 0.25
CA GLN A 149 3.58 -8.70 1.20
C GLN A 149 4.25 -7.42 0.72
N ALA A 150 4.89 -6.69 1.62
CA ALA A 150 5.62 -5.47 1.32
C ALA A 150 7.07 -5.60 1.77
N GLN A 151 7.99 -5.24 0.88
CA GLN A 151 9.39 -5.00 1.23
C GLN A 151 9.59 -3.50 1.38
N ILE A 152 10.09 -3.07 2.53
CA ILE A 152 10.24 -1.66 2.89
C ILE A 152 11.70 -1.25 2.71
N PHE A 153 11.89 -0.11 2.05
CA PHE A 153 13.16 0.57 1.87
C PHE A 153 13.06 1.97 2.46
N GLU A 154 13.98 2.34 3.32
CA GLU A 154 14.01 3.65 3.98
C GLU A 154 15.30 4.39 3.64
N GLU A 155 15.18 5.69 3.43
CA GLU A 155 16.32 6.60 3.32
C GLU A 155 17.00 6.76 4.69
N LYS A 156 18.34 6.57 4.75
CA LYS A 156 19.13 6.66 5.98
C LYS A 156 19.31 8.10 6.47
#